data_18924d228e87b7ecfd8c0fac130dff71
#
_entry.id   18924d228e87b7ecfd8c0fac130dff71
#
_cell.length_a   1.000
_cell.length_b   1.000
_cell.length_c   1.000
_cell.angle_alpha   90.00
_cell.angle_beta   90.00
_cell.angle_gamma   90.00
#
_symmetry.space_group_name_H-M   'P 1'
#
loop_
_entity.id
_entity.type
_entity.pdbx_description
1 polymer ?
#
loop_
_entity_poly.entity_id
_entity_poly.type
_entity_poly.pdbx_seq_one_letter_code
_entity_poly.pdbx_strand_id
1 'polypeptide(L)'
;TSWQKLTNVSEDHRQKMFDNVKREFIQEKGLSNGDTTKRSDIFKDYQLSVSKDKRLSGTWTLEQYEGQYRAAMYAAVKSANPNWKPGQAFDTGILDNVTRESVEATLVQNGNRIVRNSIDVSV
;
A
#
# COMPACT_ATOMS: atom_id res chain seq x y z
N THR A 1 -16.24 -12.60 -7.83
CA THR A 1 -16.98 -13.02 -6.64
C THR A 1 -17.59 -11.83 -5.92
N SER A 2 -18.61 -12.07 -5.15
CA SER A 2 -19.38 -11.01 -4.48
C SER A 2 -18.59 -10.26 -3.41
N TRP A 3 -17.53 -10.84 -2.88
CA TRP A 3 -16.70 -10.18 -1.87
C TRP A 3 -15.57 -9.34 -2.46
N GLN A 4 -15.26 -9.53 -3.74
CA GLN A 4 -14.21 -8.76 -4.44
C GLN A 4 -14.79 -7.43 -4.91
N LYS A 5 -15.17 -6.60 -3.96
CA LYS A 5 -15.73 -5.28 -4.21
C LYS A 5 -15.11 -4.28 -3.23
N LEU A 6 -15.05 -3.04 -3.65
CA LEU A 6 -14.50 -1.99 -2.80
C LEU A 6 -15.50 -1.60 -1.72
N THR A 7 -14.99 -1.42 -0.52
CA THR A 7 -15.75 -0.91 0.61
C THR A 7 -14.89 0.08 1.37
N ASN A 8 -15.48 0.80 2.29
CA ASN A 8 -14.75 1.78 3.06
C ASN A 8 -13.84 1.09 4.09
N VAL A 9 -12.58 1.50 4.12
CA VAL A 9 -11.61 1.09 5.15
C VAL A 9 -11.16 2.35 5.87
N SER A 10 -11.15 2.30 7.19
CA SER A 10 -10.81 3.47 8.02
C SER A 10 -9.45 4.03 7.66
N GLU A 11 -9.30 5.34 7.80
CA GLU A 11 -8.03 6.02 7.62
C GLU A 11 -6.96 5.45 8.57
N ASP A 12 -7.35 5.11 9.80
CA ASP A 12 -6.43 4.53 10.78
C ASP A 12 -5.80 3.23 10.29
N HIS A 13 -6.59 2.33 9.72
CA HIS A 13 -6.09 1.07 9.19
C HIS A 13 -5.25 1.27 7.94
N ARG A 14 -5.63 2.22 7.09
CA ARG A 14 -4.83 2.55 5.92
C ARG A 14 -3.48 3.13 6.32
N GLN A 15 -3.45 3.99 7.33
CA GLN A 15 -2.20 4.55 7.83
C GLN A 15 -1.29 3.49 8.43
N LYS A 16 -1.86 2.58 9.23
CA LYS A 16 -1.09 1.47 9.79
C LYS A 16 -0.49 0.59 8.69
N MET A 17 -1.27 0.33 7.65
CA MET A 17 -0.78 -0.46 6.52
C MET A 17 0.32 0.28 5.76
N PHE A 18 0.14 1.58 5.53
CA PHE A 18 1.16 2.42 4.90
C PHE A 18 2.47 2.38 5.69
N ASP A 19 2.38 2.59 7.00
CA ASP A 19 3.57 2.58 7.85
C ASP A 19 4.27 1.22 7.83
N ASN A 20 3.50 0.14 7.79
CA ASN A 20 4.07 -1.20 7.72
C ASN A 20 4.75 -1.47 6.37
N VAL A 21 4.15 -1.04 5.27
CA VAL A 21 4.77 -1.18 3.95
C VAL A 21 6.08 -0.41 3.90
N LYS A 22 6.10 0.80 4.45
CA LYS A 22 7.32 1.61 4.50
C LYS A 22 8.41 0.92 5.33
N ARG A 23 8.04 0.38 6.48
CA ARG A 23 8.97 -0.37 7.33
C ARG A 23 9.56 -1.58 6.59
N GLU A 24 8.70 -2.37 5.96
CA GLU A 24 9.15 -3.54 5.19
C GLU A 24 10.06 -3.11 4.04
N PHE A 25 9.70 -2.04 3.34
CA PHE A 25 10.48 -1.56 2.21
C PHE A 25 11.89 -1.16 2.64
N ILE A 26 12.01 -0.48 3.78
CA ILE A 26 13.30 -0.07 4.33
C ILE A 26 14.09 -1.30 4.78
N GLN A 27 13.46 -2.20 5.53
CA GLN A 27 14.15 -3.37 6.10
C GLN A 27 14.51 -4.42 5.06
N GLU A 28 13.66 -4.60 4.06
CA GLU A 28 13.82 -5.65 3.05
C GLU A 28 14.28 -5.10 1.70
N LYS A 29 14.54 -3.81 1.63
CA LYS A 29 15.08 -3.15 0.43
C LYS A 29 14.21 -3.40 -0.82
N GLY A 30 12.90 -3.39 -0.61
CA GLY A 30 11.95 -3.59 -1.71
C GLY A 30 11.62 -5.03 -2.04
N LEU A 31 12.23 -6.00 -1.33
CA LEU A 31 11.82 -7.40 -1.42
C LEU A 31 10.61 -7.62 -0.50
N SER A 32 9.85 -8.68 -0.75
CA SER A 32 8.68 -9.04 0.06
C SER A 32 8.87 -10.45 0.62
N ASN A 33 9.98 -10.66 1.31
CA ASN A 33 10.36 -11.99 1.77
C ASN A 33 10.69 -12.08 3.25
N GLY A 34 10.32 -11.05 4.01
CA GLY A 34 10.60 -11.00 5.44
C GLY A 34 9.42 -11.42 6.30
N ASP A 35 9.48 -11.00 7.56
CA ASP A 35 8.45 -11.31 8.57
C ASP A 35 7.15 -10.56 8.26
N THR A 36 6.05 -11.31 8.09
CA THR A 36 4.73 -10.79 7.78
C THR A 36 3.83 -10.64 9.00
N THR A 37 4.36 -10.84 10.21
CA THR A 37 3.55 -10.81 11.44
C THR A 37 2.80 -9.48 11.62
N LYS A 38 3.49 -8.36 11.44
CA LYS A 38 2.87 -7.05 11.61
C LYS A 38 1.80 -6.79 10.56
N ARG A 39 2.03 -7.23 9.33
CA ARG A 39 1.03 -7.14 8.27
C ARG A 39 -0.24 -7.92 8.64
N SER A 40 -0.05 -9.14 9.08
CA SER A 40 -1.17 -10.00 9.51
C SER A 40 -1.93 -9.39 10.67
N ASP A 41 -1.23 -8.80 11.63
CA ASP A 41 -1.86 -8.14 12.78
C ASP A 41 -2.73 -6.96 12.36
N ILE A 42 -2.32 -6.20 11.35
CA ILE A 42 -3.11 -5.08 10.84
C ILE A 42 -4.41 -5.58 10.20
N PHE A 43 -4.33 -6.63 9.39
CA PHE A 43 -5.53 -7.23 8.79
C PHE A 43 -6.46 -7.78 9.86
N LYS A 44 -5.92 -8.44 10.85
CA LYS A 44 -6.72 -9.00 11.95
C LYS A 44 -7.40 -7.89 12.75
N ASP A 45 -6.67 -6.84 13.08
CA ASP A 45 -7.22 -5.68 13.78
C ASP A 45 -8.36 -5.04 12.98
N TYR A 46 -8.16 -4.89 11.69
CA TYR A 46 -9.21 -4.39 10.81
C TYR A 46 -10.45 -5.30 10.85
N GLN A 47 -10.25 -6.60 10.66
CA GLN A 47 -11.35 -7.57 10.61
C GLN A 47 -12.17 -7.58 11.90
N LEU A 48 -11.52 -7.41 13.04
CA LEU A 48 -12.21 -7.35 14.32
C LEU A 48 -12.94 -6.03 14.56
N SER A 49 -12.63 -4.99 13.79
CA SER A 49 -13.23 -3.67 13.92
C SER A 49 -14.53 -3.52 13.12
N VAL A 50 -14.84 -4.46 12.24
CA VAL A 50 -16.03 -4.40 11.38
C VAL A 50 -16.90 -5.62 11.55
N SER A 51 -18.14 -5.52 11.10
CA SER A 51 -19.06 -6.65 11.13
C SER A 51 -18.57 -7.78 10.23
N LYS A 52 -18.94 -9.01 10.58
CA LYS A 52 -18.43 -10.22 9.94
C LYS A 52 -18.67 -10.24 8.43
N ASP A 53 -19.81 -9.72 7.97
CA ASP A 53 -20.18 -9.68 6.57
C ASP A 53 -19.33 -8.71 5.74
N LYS A 54 -18.62 -7.79 6.39
CA LYS A 54 -17.79 -6.80 5.71
C LYS A 54 -16.30 -7.16 5.68
N ARG A 55 -15.90 -8.21 6.38
CA ARG A 55 -14.47 -8.52 6.56
C ARG A 55 -13.76 -8.88 5.28
N LEU A 56 -14.38 -9.69 4.43
CA LEU A 56 -13.73 -10.09 3.17
C LEU A 56 -13.59 -8.92 2.20
N SER A 57 -14.65 -8.14 2.01
CA SER A 57 -14.60 -6.97 1.13
C SER A 57 -13.62 -5.91 1.64
N GLY A 58 -13.59 -5.70 2.95
CA GLY A 58 -12.64 -4.76 3.54
C GLY A 58 -11.21 -5.22 3.41
N THR A 59 -10.96 -6.52 3.59
CA THR A 59 -9.62 -7.10 3.38
C THR A 59 -9.19 -6.92 1.93
N TRP A 60 -10.09 -7.20 0.98
CA TRP A 60 -9.84 -6.96 -0.44
C TRP A 60 -9.45 -5.50 -0.70
N THR A 61 -10.22 -4.58 -0.11
CA THR A 61 -9.98 -3.15 -0.28
C THR A 61 -8.64 -2.72 0.32
N LEU A 62 -8.34 -3.17 1.54
CA LEU A 62 -7.08 -2.84 2.21
C LEU A 62 -5.88 -3.39 1.45
N GLU A 63 -6.00 -4.58 0.86
CA GLU A 63 -4.94 -5.13 0.00
C GLU A 63 -4.70 -4.27 -1.24
N GLN A 64 -5.78 -3.67 -1.81
CA GLN A 64 -5.62 -2.76 -2.94
C GLN A 64 -4.81 -1.52 -2.54
N TYR A 65 -5.11 -0.95 -1.38
CA TYR A 65 -4.32 0.18 -0.87
C TYR A 65 -2.87 -0.22 -0.61
N GLU A 66 -2.66 -1.36 0.02
CA GLU A 66 -1.30 -1.87 0.30
C GLU A 66 -0.47 -1.94 -0.99
N GLY A 67 -1.03 -2.49 -2.04
CA GLY A 67 -0.36 -2.59 -3.33
C GLY A 67 0.03 -1.23 -3.89
N GLN A 68 -0.83 -0.22 -3.75
CA GLN A 68 -0.55 1.12 -4.23
C GLN A 68 0.53 1.82 -3.39
N TYR A 69 0.53 1.61 -2.08
CA TYR A 69 1.58 2.15 -1.22
C TYR A 69 2.93 1.56 -1.60
N ARG A 70 2.98 0.26 -1.82
CA ARG A 70 4.20 -0.44 -2.22
C ARG A 70 4.71 0.05 -3.58
N ALA A 71 3.81 0.19 -4.54
CA ALA A 71 4.16 0.69 -5.87
C ALA A 71 4.71 2.12 -5.83
N ALA A 72 4.14 2.98 -4.97
CA ALA A 72 4.61 4.35 -4.84
C ALA A 72 6.03 4.41 -4.28
N MET A 73 6.35 3.57 -3.31
CA MET A 73 7.70 3.52 -2.74
C MET A 73 8.70 2.99 -3.75
N TYR A 74 8.33 1.94 -4.47
CA TYR A 74 9.16 1.40 -5.54
C TYR A 74 9.47 2.49 -6.58
N ALA A 75 8.45 3.22 -7.02
CA ALA A 75 8.61 4.27 -8.01
C ALA A 75 9.53 5.41 -7.51
N ALA A 76 9.41 5.76 -6.23
CA ALA A 76 10.25 6.82 -5.65
C ALA A 76 11.74 6.43 -5.68
N VAL A 77 12.06 5.20 -5.27
CA VAL A 77 13.44 4.73 -5.27
C VAL A 77 13.96 4.60 -6.71
N LYS A 78 13.16 4.06 -7.61
CA LYS A 78 13.52 3.90 -9.03
C LYS A 78 13.77 5.24 -9.70
N SER A 79 12.96 6.25 -9.36
CA SER A 79 13.13 7.60 -9.90
C SER A 79 14.46 8.22 -9.48
N ALA A 80 14.86 8.02 -8.23
CA ALA A 80 16.13 8.53 -7.72
C ALA A 80 17.33 7.73 -8.24
N ASN A 81 17.16 6.44 -8.48
CA ASN A 81 18.21 5.51 -8.91
C ASN A 81 17.67 4.58 -9.99
N PRO A 82 17.69 4.99 -11.26
CA PRO A 82 17.06 4.18 -12.32
C PRO A 82 17.61 2.76 -12.45
N ASN A 83 18.85 2.53 -12.04
CA ASN A 83 19.46 1.20 -12.07
C ASN A 83 19.22 0.37 -10.82
N TRP A 84 18.54 0.94 -9.82
CA TRP A 84 18.25 0.22 -8.59
C TRP A 84 17.30 -0.96 -8.86
N LYS A 85 17.56 -2.07 -8.17
CA LYS A 85 16.70 -3.26 -8.19
C LYS A 85 16.37 -3.65 -6.76
N PRO A 86 15.19 -4.24 -6.52
CA PRO A 86 14.84 -4.74 -5.19
C PRO A 86 15.93 -5.62 -4.61
N GLY A 87 16.22 -5.43 -3.35
CA GLY A 87 17.30 -6.10 -2.64
C GLY A 87 18.58 -5.29 -2.55
N GLN A 88 18.73 -4.26 -3.37
CA GLN A 88 19.87 -3.37 -3.29
C GLN A 88 19.62 -2.24 -2.29
N ALA A 89 20.68 -1.79 -1.64
CA ALA A 89 20.59 -0.66 -0.71
C ALA A 89 20.20 0.63 -1.44
N PHE A 90 19.50 1.49 -0.76
CA PHE A 90 19.14 2.82 -1.23
C PHE A 90 19.09 3.79 -0.06
N ASP A 91 19.16 5.07 -0.34
CA ASP A 91 19.01 6.11 0.68
C ASP A 91 17.55 6.16 1.12
N THR A 92 17.29 5.75 2.37
CA THR A 92 15.93 5.68 2.91
C THR A 92 15.25 7.05 3.01
N GLY A 93 16.03 8.14 3.02
CA GLY A 93 15.49 9.50 2.97
C GLY A 93 14.68 9.77 1.71
N ILE A 94 14.89 9.00 0.64
CA ILE A 94 14.09 9.10 -0.57
C ILE A 94 12.59 8.89 -0.28
N LEU A 95 12.29 8.07 0.73
CA LEU A 95 10.90 7.75 1.09
C LEU A 95 10.24 8.82 1.96
N ASP A 96 10.99 9.82 2.44
CA ASP A 96 10.44 10.84 3.33
C ASP A 96 9.33 11.66 2.68
N ASN A 97 9.35 11.80 1.36
CA ASN A 97 8.34 12.55 0.62
C ASN A 97 7.15 11.68 0.19
N VAL A 98 7.19 10.39 0.46
CA VAL A 98 6.07 9.49 0.16
C VAL A 98 5.21 9.40 1.41
N THR A 99 4.02 9.98 1.34
CA THR A 99 3.05 9.96 2.43
C THR A 99 1.80 9.22 2.00
N ARG A 100 1.03 8.70 2.96
CA ARG A 100 -0.23 8.03 2.63
C ARG A 100 -1.15 8.97 1.84
N GLU A 101 -1.26 10.21 2.28
CA GLU A 101 -2.13 11.19 1.63
C GLU A 101 -1.68 11.46 0.20
N SER A 102 -0.37 11.60 -0.03
CA SER A 102 0.13 11.89 -1.38
C SER A 102 -0.12 10.73 -2.34
N VAL A 103 -0.01 9.50 -1.86
CA VAL A 103 -0.31 8.32 -2.68
C VAL A 103 -1.80 8.26 -2.98
N GLU A 104 -2.64 8.40 -1.96
CA GLU A 104 -4.09 8.28 -2.13
C GLU A 104 -4.66 9.36 -3.03
N ALA A 105 -4.04 10.54 -3.06
CA ALA A 105 -4.46 11.61 -3.95
C ALA A 105 -4.33 11.24 -5.44
N THR A 106 -3.53 10.25 -5.78
CA THR A 106 -3.35 9.80 -7.16
C THR A 106 -4.26 8.63 -7.54
N LEU A 107 -5.06 8.14 -6.61
CA LEU A 107 -5.83 6.91 -6.81
C LEU A 107 -7.24 7.20 -7.28
N VAL A 108 -7.77 6.31 -8.11
CA VAL A 108 -9.14 6.32 -8.56
C VAL A 108 -9.69 4.90 -8.50
N GLN A 109 -11.01 4.81 -8.40
CA GLN A 109 -11.71 3.53 -8.46
C GLN A 109 -11.95 3.15 -9.91
N ASN A 110 -11.60 1.93 -10.25
CA ASN A 110 -11.88 1.35 -11.57
C ASN A 110 -12.52 -0.02 -11.36
N GLY A 111 -13.84 -0.07 -11.46
CA GLY A 111 -14.59 -1.28 -11.13
C GLY A 111 -14.40 -1.63 -9.67
N ASN A 112 -13.94 -2.84 -9.39
CA ASN A 112 -13.70 -3.33 -8.04
C ASN A 112 -12.21 -3.20 -7.64
N ARG A 113 -11.45 -2.35 -8.34
CA ARG A 113 -10.04 -2.13 -8.05
C ARG A 113 -9.77 -0.66 -7.79
N ILE A 114 -8.72 -0.41 -7.01
CA ILE A 114 -8.15 0.92 -6.83
C ILE A 114 -6.90 0.98 -7.68
N VAL A 115 -6.81 1.97 -8.55
CA VAL A 115 -5.71 2.11 -9.49
C VAL A 115 -5.18 3.53 -9.48
N ARG A 116 -3.94 3.69 -9.96
CA ARG A 116 -3.34 5.00 -10.10
C ARG A 116 -4.00 5.72 -11.29
N ASN A 117 -4.32 6.99 -11.07
CA ASN A 117 -4.85 7.84 -12.13
C ASN A 117 -3.71 8.26 -13.07
N SER A 118 -3.60 7.58 -14.20
CA SER A 118 -2.52 7.82 -15.16
C SER A 118 -2.67 9.14 -15.94
N ILE A 119 -3.82 9.77 -15.88
CA ILE A 119 -4.07 11.03 -16.59
C ILE A 119 -3.21 12.15 -16.01
N ASP A 120 -2.91 12.10 -14.72
CA ASP A 120 -2.13 13.12 -14.05
C ASP A 120 -0.69 13.18 -14.53
N VAL A 121 -0.23 12.16 -15.23
CA VAL A 121 1.16 12.05 -15.68
C VAL A 121 1.40 12.85 -16.95
N SER A 122 0.37 13.28 -17.63
CA SER A 122 0.46 13.93 -18.92
C SER A 122 0.87 15.40 -18.84
N VAL A 123 1.05 15.92 -17.69
CA VAL A 123 1.33 17.35 -17.48
C VAL A 123 2.82 17.65 -17.66
#